data_e1325e2e42b6fd14c186d86d46f07511
#
_entry.id   e1325e2e42b6fd14c186d86d46f07511
#
_cell.length_a   1.000
_cell.length_b   1.000
_cell.length_c   1.000
_cell.angle_alpha   90.00
_cell.angle_beta   90.00
_cell.angle_gamma   90.00
#
_symmetry.space_group_name_H-M   'P 1'
#
loop_
_entity.id
_entity.type
_entity.pdbx_description
1 polymer ?
#
loop_
_entity_poly.entity_id
_entity_poly.type
_entity_poly.pdbx_seq_one_letter_code
_entity_poly.pdbx_strand_id
1 'polypeptide(L)'
;MNIPSDNIPGRMGLNLTESTPAIKQWAYPWNAPGQAIESPLPTYEELHRRDRENAALACAQDLLQKQSVIVRMSVNAKVNKLEKEQGVKRANAYLAKTFLERILPRVNIVSERYHIGKMTADTVRLMYRFNHLPDMSKEDIELLAQDISTFITMELSSINDEMPEAGELKVLHSLYVRAARITQAFRQSAPDFEKLMRRYFDEPQAAAALSRMMSDQWWARRLRRHAAEWREHLHIALNHVCKKVSTYASKQMIRDWKEQKRRTREFLKSMELEDEDGNRISLIDKYWGSVANPAIRRTEMMVRIRGFENVCNELGYVGEFYTITAPSKYHATTIHGHRNRKWDGSSPADTQNYLRTVWGRIRAKLHRNDLRVFGIRVAEPHHDGTPHWHMLLFMRPEEVEQVRGILRDYMGFWFGIG
;
A
#
# COMPACT_ATOMS: atom_id res chain seq x y z
N MET A 1 -43.65 56.09 12.01
CA MET A 1 -43.14 54.71 12.06
C MET A 1 -41.95 54.68 13.00
N ASN A 2 -42.19 54.25 14.23
CA ASN A 2 -41.15 54.14 15.25
C ASN A 2 -40.31 52.88 14.97
N ILE A 3 -39.06 53.05 14.68
CA ILE A 3 -38.09 51.98 14.64
C ILE A 3 -37.61 51.76 16.07
N PRO A 4 -37.71 50.59 16.66
CA PRO A 4 -37.16 50.29 17.98
C PRO A 4 -35.63 50.34 17.95
N SER A 5 -35.02 51.07 18.86
CA SER A 5 -33.59 51.32 18.96
C SER A 5 -32.76 50.22 19.63
N ASP A 6 -33.24 48.96 19.65
CA ASP A 6 -32.69 47.91 20.54
C ASP A 6 -31.99 46.75 19.86
N ASN A 7 -31.42 46.93 18.64
CA ASN A 7 -30.63 45.84 18.04
C ASN A 7 -29.35 46.40 17.38
N ILE A 8 -28.42 46.89 18.20
CA ILE A 8 -27.03 47.05 17.81
C ILE A 8 -26.27 45.85 18.34
N PRO A 9 -25.77 44.93 17.47
CA PRO A 9 -24.93 43.80 17.89
C PRO A 9 -23.62 44.36 18.42
N GLY A 10 -23.38 44.25 19.70
CA GLY A 10 -22.10 44.66 20.33
C GLY A 10 -22.23 45.42 21.67
N ARG A 11 -23.42 45.76 22.12
CA ARG A 11 -23.59 46.16 23.52
C ARG A 11 -23.74 44.91 24.38
N MET A 12 -22.60 44.36 24.83
CA MET A 12 -22.62 43.56 26.06
C MET A 12 -23.08 44.51 27.18
N GLY A 13 -24.32 44.34 27.62
CA GLY A 13 -24.80 44.95 28.83
C GLY A 13 -24.00 44.43 29.99
N LEU A 14 -23.02 45.22 30.44
CA LEU A 14 -22.40 45.00 31.73
C LEU A 14 -23.46 45.17 32.80
N ASN A 15 -23.96 44.08 33.37
CA ASN A 15 -24.76 44.15 34.60
C ASN A 15 -23.85 44.69 35.71
N LEU A 16 -23.78 45.98 35.79
CA LEU A 16 -23.10 46.68 36.87
C LEU A 16 -23.92 46.51 38.14
N THR A 17 -23.57 45.48 38.91
CA THR A 17 -24.10 45.34 40.29
C THR A 17 -23.55 46.48 41.15
N GLU A 18 -24.34 46.97 42.10
CA GLU A 18 -23.98 48.10 43.01
C GLU A 18 -22.69 47.88 43.82
N SER A 19 -22.13 46.69 43.81
CA SER A 19 -20.93 46.29 44.53
C SER A 19 -19.59 46.69 43.89
N THR A 20 -19.58 47.29 42.69
CA THR A 20 -18.34 47.69 41.98
C THR A 20 -18.43 49.14 41.46
N PRO A 21 -18.34 50.13 42.33
CA PRO A 21 -18.47 51.57 41.91
C PRO A 21 -17.43 52.01 40.90
N ALA A 22 -16.24 51.43 40.91
CA ALA A 22 -15.17 51.81 39.97
C ALA A 22 -15.51 51.50 38.49
N ILE A 23 -16.34 50.47 38.24
CA ILE A 23 -16.70 50.04 36.89
C ILE A 23 -17.81 50.94 36.30
N LYS A 24 -18.63 51.57 37.13
CA LYS A 24 -19.71 52.49 36.71
C LYS A 24 -19.22 53.79 36.04
N GLN A 25 -17.98 54.16 36.28
CA GLN A 25 -17.40 55.43 35.77
C GLN A 25 -16.71 55.29 34.41
N TRP A 26 -16.46 54.04 33.94
CA TRP A 26 -15.65 53.78 32.76
C TRP A 26 -16.44 52.97 31.73
N ALA A 27 -16.48 53.46 30.49
CA ALA A 27 -17.19 52.79 29.43
C ALA A 27 -16.58 51.41 29.09
N TYR A 28 -15.28 51.28 29.31
CA TYR A 28 -14.53 50.07 29.05
C TYR A 28 -13.50 49.80 30.16
N PRO A 29 -13.27 48.54 30.56
CA PRO A 29 -12.34 48.16 31.63
C PRO A 29 -10.90 48.68 31.43
N TRP A 30 -10.43 48.76 30.22
CA TRP A 30 -9.05 49.26 29.89
C TRP A 30 -8.88 50.77 30.03
N ASN A 31 -9.95 51.53 30.18
CA ASN A 31 -9.91 52.98 30.43
C ASN A 31 -9.91 53.31 31.92
N ALA A 32 -10.10 52.32 32.77
CA ALA A 32 -10.15 52.56 34.22
C ALA A 32 -8.75 52.73 34.80
N PRO A 33 -8.48 53.81 35.56
CA PRO A 33 -7.18 54.00 36.16
C PRO A 33 -6.84 52.90 37.15
N GLY A 34 -5.63 52.35 37.04
CA GLY A 34 -5.12 51.33 37.97
C GLY A 34 -5.66 49.92 37.75
N GLN A 35 -6.50 49.65 36.76
CA GLN A 35 -6.86 48.28 36.37
C GLN A 35 -5.80 47.69 35.45
N ALA A 36 -5.17 46.60 35.87
CA ALA A 36 -4.34 45.81 35.00
C ALA A 36 -5.24 45.17 33.91
N ILE A 37 -4.92 45.35 32.65
CA ILE A 37 -5.56 44.62 31.55
C ILE A 37 -5.14 43.15 31.70
N GLU A 38 -6.08 42.27 32.08
CA GLU A 38 -5.81 40.86 32.29
C GLU A 38 -5.26 40.15 31.03
N SER A 39 -5.50 40.72 29.86
CA SER A 39 -4.97 40.21 28.59
C SER A 39 -4.47 41.40 27.75
N PRO A 40 -3.16 41.59 27.61
CA PRO A 40 -2.64 42.61 26.70
C PRO A 40 -3.13 42.32 25.28
N LEU A 41 -3.44 43.38 24.52
CA LEU A 41 -3.77 43.25 23.10
C LEU A 41 -2.65 42.51 22.39
N PRO A 42 -2.99 41.57 21.52
CA PRO A 42 -1.97 40.79 20.80
C PRO A 42 -1.09 41.74 19.98
N THR A 43 0.21 41.51 20.02
CA THR A 43 1.16 42.24 19.21
C THR A 43 0.94 41.97 17.71
N TYR A 44 1.45 42.88 16.85
CA TYR A 44 1.41 42.71 15.41
C TYR A 44 2.02 41.34 14.97
N GLU A 45 3.11 40.91 15.57
CA GLU A 45 3.75 39.64 15.32
C GLU A 45 2.87 38.45 15.74
N GLU A 46 2.15 38.59 16.86
CA GLU A 46 1.21 37.54 17.31
C GLU A 46 -0.01 37.44 16.39
N LEU A 47 -0.53 38.56 15.88
CA LEU A 47 -1.62 38.55 14.89
C LEU A 47 -1.17 37.86 13.59
N HIS A 48 -0.02 38.26 13.06
CA HIS A 48 0.53 37.61 11.87
C HIS A 48 0.86 36.14 12.06
N ARG A 49 1.27 35.71 13.25
CA ARG A 49 1.46 34.32 13.58
C ARG A 49 0.13 33.56 13.57
N ARG A 50 -0.92 34.13 14.18
CA ARG A 50 -2.27 33.55 14.19
C ARG A 50 -2.85 33.42 12.79
N ASP A 51 -2.68 34.41 11.94
CA ASP A 51 -3.14 34.37 10.55
C ASP A 51 -2.44 33.28 9.75
N ARG A 52 -1.13 33.14 9.92
CA ARG A 52 -0.37 32.02 9.30
C ARG A 52 -0.82 30.66 9.81
N GLU A 53 -1.05 30.53 11.12
CA GLU A 53 -1.55 29.25 11.72
C GLU A 53 -2.96 28.95 11.21
N ASN A 54 -3.86 29.92 11.10
CA ASN A 54 -5.21 29.75 10.57
C ASN A 54 -5.18 29.40 9.07
N ALA A 55 -4.34 30.05 8.27
CA ALA A 55 -4.16 29.72 6.86
C ALA A 55 -3.61 28.29 6.66
N ALA A 56 -2.63 27.87 7.45
CA ALA A 56 -2.09 26.53 7.43
C ALA A 56 -3.14 25.49 7.84
N LEU A 57 -3.98 25.79 8.83
CA LEU A 57 -5.07 24.92 9.26
C LEU A 57 -6.14 24.76 8.17
N ALA A 58 -6.57 25.85 7.54
CA ALA A 58 -7.53 25.82 6.44
C ALA A 58 -6.98 25.01 5.24
N CYS A 59 -5.72 25.22 4.89
CA CYS A 59 -5.03 24.43 3.86
C CYS A 59 -4.98 22.93 4.23
N ALA A 60 -4.66 22.59 5.49
CA ALA A 60 -4.63 21.22 5.95
C ALA A 60 -6.01 20.55 5.86
N GLN A 61 -7.06 21.27 6.23
CA GLN A 61 -8.44 20.77 6.15
C GLN A 61 -8.86 20.52 4.69
N ASP A 62 -8.61 21.46 3.78
CA ASP A 62 -8.90 21.30 2.34
C ASP A 62 -8.14 20.09 1.74
N LEU A 63 -6.84 20.01 2.00
CA LEU A 63 -6.02 18.91 1.51
C LEU A 63 -6.44 17.55 2.11
N LEU A 64 -6.90 17.52 3.37
CA LEU A 64 -7.41 16.31 4.00
C LEU A 64 -8.70 15.85 3.35
N GLN A 65 -9.62 16.75 3.00
CA GLN A 65 -10.87 16.40 2.33
C GLN A 65 -10.65 15.75 0.95
N LYS A 66 -9.58 16.08 0.28
CA LYS A 66 -9.18 15.53 -1.03
C LYS A 66 -8.51 14.15 -0.93
N GLN A 67 -8.19 13.68 0.29
CA GLN A 67 -7.57 12.38 0.50
C GLN A 67 -8.60 11.23 0.48
N SER A 68 -8.09 9.99 0.29
CA SER A 68 -8.91 8.78 0.42
C SER A 68 -9.56 8.66 1.81
N VAL A 69 -10.67 7.93 1.88
CA VAL A 69 -11.42 7.68 3.12
C VAL A 69 -10.51 7.13 4.23
N ILE A 70 -9.59 6.24 3.88
CA ILE A 70 -8.63 5.65 4.84
C ILE A 70 -7.80 6.74 5.52
N VAL A 71 -7.28 7.70 4.74
CA VAL A 71 -6.46 8.79 5.25
C VAL A 71 -7.31 9.73 6.10
N ARG A 72 -8.48 10.15 5.59
CA ARG A 72 -9.41 11.03 6.31
C ARG A 72 -9.81 10.44 7.67
N MET A 73 -10.26 9.20 7.68
CA MET A 73 -10.67 8.52 8.92
C MET A 73 -9.51 8.41 9.92
N SER A 74 -8.32 8.05 9.46
CA SER A 74 -7.14 7.93 10.31
C SER A 74 -6.73 9.26 10.95
N VAL A 75 -6.69 10.33 10.15
CA VAL A 75 -6.32 11.67 10.63
C VAL A 75 -7.38 12.23 11.56
N ASN A 76 -8.67 12.14 11.18
CA ASN A 76 -9.77 12.63 12.00
C ASN A 76 -9.88 11.89 13.34
N ALA A 77 -9.69 10.56 13.36
CA ALA A 77 -9.66 9.80 14.61
C ALA A 77 -8.55 10.28 15.55
N LYS A 78 -7.38 10.65 15.01
CA LYS A 78 -6.27 11.20 15.80
C LYS A 78 -6.55 12.63 16.25
N VAL A 79 -7.15 13.46 15.41
CA VAL A 79 -7.59 14.84 15.75
C VAL A 79 -8.58 14.80 16.90
N ASN A 80 -9.66 14.02 16.76
CA ASN A 80 -10.69 13.90 17.80
C ASN A 80 -10.13 13.39 19.14
N LYS A 81 -9.18 12.44 19.07
CA LYS A 81 -8.49 11.96 20.27
C LYS A 81 -7.68 13.06 20.93
N LEU A 82 -6.89 13.82 20.17
CA LEU A 82 -6.07 14.92 20.68
C LEU A 82 -6.92 16.06 21.24
N GLU A 83 -8.04 16.35 20.57
CA GLU A 83 -8.98 17.38 21.04
C GLU A 83 -9.55 17.05 22.41
N LYS A 84 -9.97 15.79 22.61
CA LYS A 84 -10.49 15.29 23.91
C LYS A 84 -9.45 15.25 25.00
N GLU A 85 -8.22 14.81 24.68
CA GLU A 85 -7.16 14.59 25.69
C GLU A 85 -6.31 15.83 25.98
N GLN A 86 -6.10 16.71 24.97
CA GLN A 86 -5.12 17.79 25.02
C GLN A 86 -5.66 19.15 24.51
N GLY A 87 -6.95 19.21 24.16
CA GLY A 87 -7.64 20.41 23.72
C GLY A 87 -7.44 20.76 22.24
N VAL A 88 -8.28 21.69 21.76
CA VAL A 88 -8.37 22.14 20.35
C VAL A 88 -7.05 22.66 19.79
N LYS A 89 -6.28 23.43 20.57
CA LYS A 89 -4.97 23.94 20.10
C LYS A 89 -4.02 22.83 19.68
N ARG A 90 -3.99 21.72 20.42
CA ARG A 90 -3.12 20.58 20.10
C ARG A 90 -3.62 19.81 18.87
N ALA A 91 -4.93 19.68 18.73
CA ALA A 91 -5.56 19.07 17.55
C ALA A 91 -5.27 19.87 16.28
N ASN A 92 -5.42 21.19 16.32
CA ASN A 92 -5.11 22.08 15.21
C ASN A 92 -3.62 22.06 14.85
N ALA A 93 -2.73 22.08 15.85
CA ALA A 93 -1.29 21.95 15.61
C ALA A 93 -0.91 20.59 14.98
N TYR A 94 -1.63 19.52 15.28
CA TYR A 94 -1.44 18.24 14.62
C TYR A 94 -1.81 18.30 13.12
N LEU A 95 -2.93 18.95 12.77
CA LEU A 95 -3.32 19.13 11.36
C LEU A 95 -2.35 20.05 10.62
N ALA A 96 -2.12 21.26 11.14
CA ALA A 96 -1.31 22.26 10.46
C ALA A 96 0.18 21.88 10.32
N LYS A 97 0.71 21.02 11.21
CA LYS A 97 2.13 20.69 11.24
C LYS A 97 2.40 19.20 10.97
N THR A 98 1.80 18.30 11.77
CA THR A 98 2.11 16.88 11.65
C THR A 98 1.50 16.25 10.39
N PHE A 99 0.25 16.60 10.08
CA PHE A 99 -0.38 16.10 8.86
C PHE A 99 0.30 16.69 7.62
N LEU A 100 0.42 18.01 7.49
CA LEU A 100 0.99 18.64 6.29
C LEU A 100 2.46 18.27 6.05
N GLU A 101 3.30 18.29 7.09
CA GLU A 101 4.75 18.14 6.92
C GLU A 101 5.22 16.68 6.94
N ARG A 102 4.47 15.79 7.61
CA ARG A 102 4.96 14.42 7.88
C ARG A 102 4.08 13.30 7.36
N ILE A 103 2.77 13.50 7.27
CA ILE A 103 1.84 12.45 6.83
C ILE A 103 1.53 12.63 5.35
N LEU A 104 1.08 13.81 4.95
CA LEU A 104 0.66 14.10 3.58
C LEU A 104 1.75 13.79 2.53
N PRO A 105 3.03 14.16 2.72
CA PRO A 105 4.06 13.81 1.75
C PRO A 105 4.20 12.30 1.55
N ARG A 106 4.09 11.51 2.62
CA ARG A 106 4.16 10.03 2.53
C ARG A 106 2.95 9.45 1.81
N VAL A 107 1.76 9.98 2.06
CA VAL A 107 0.53 9.59 1.38
C VAL A 107 0.60 9.94 -0.10
N ASN A 108 1.11 11.13 -0.44
CA ASN A 108 1.27 11.57 -1.83
C ASN A 108 2.25 10.67 -2.61
N ILE A 109 3.43 10.37 -2.04
CA ILE A 109 4.39 9.44 -2.65
C ILE A 109 3.74 8.08 -2.96
N VAL A 110 2.92 7.57 -2.03
CA VAL A 110 2.18 6.32 -2.27
C VAL A 110 1.13 6.52 -3.36
N SER A 111 0.29 7.55 -3.27
CA SER A 111 -0.79 7.78 -4.24
C SER A 111 -0.28 7.98 -5.67
N GLU A 112 0.82 8.70 -5.86
CA GLU A 112 1.47 8.90 -7.17
C GLU A 112 1.91 7.57 -7.83
N ARG A 113 2.24 6.56 -7.05
CA ARG A 113 2.62 5.23 -7.58
C ARG A 113 1.43 4.49 -8.19
N TYR A 114 0.24 4.75 -7.71
CA TYR A 114 -1.00 4.05 -8.10
C TYR A 114 -1.87 4.88 -9.04
N HIS A 115 -1.85 6.20 -8.95
CA HIS A 115 -2.61 7.07 -9.81
C HIS A 115 -2.20 6.92 -11.28
N ILE A 116 -3.19 6.99 -12.15
CA ILE A 116 -2.98 7.10 -13.60
C ILE A 116 -3.16 8.54 -14.03
N GLY A 117 -2.32 8.98 -14.98
CA GLY A 117 -2.33 10.33 -15.52
C GLY A 117 -3.45 10.56 -16.56
N LYS A 118 -3.44 11.73 -17.19
CA LYS A 118 -4.40 12.08 -18.23
C LYS A 118 -4.34 11.07 -19.38
N MET A 119 -5.50 10.55 -19.71
CA MET A 119 -5.78 9.75 -20.90
C MET A 119 -6.62 10.59 -21.88
N THR A 120 -7.15 9.99 -22.90
CA THR A 120 -8.06 10.65 -23.85
C THR A 120 -9.32 11.17 -23.15
N ALA A 121 -10.04 12.11 -23.79
CA ALA A 121 -11.28 12.68 -23.25
C ALA A 121 -12.30 11.60 -22.86
N ASP A 122 -12.42 10.54 -23.65
CA ASP A 122 -13.39 9.45 -23.45
C ASP A 122 -13.07 8.59 -22.22
N THR A 123 -11.82 8.62 -21.74
CA THR A 123 -11.37 7.83 -20.60
C THR A 123 -11.31 8.59 -19.27
N VAL A 124 -11.63 9.89 -19.26
CA VAL A 124 -11.58 10.73 -18.05
C VAL A 124 -12.41 10.14 -16.91
N ARG A 125 -13.62 9.64 -17.21
CA ARG A 125 -14.50 9.01 -16.20
C ARG A 125 -13.88 7.73 -15.63
N LEU A 126 -13.31 6.88 -16.49
CA LEU A 126 -12.64 5.64 -16.06
C LEU A 126 -11.41 5.95 -15.22
N MET A 127 -10.62 6.94 -15.63
CA MET A 127 -9.45 7.42 -14.89
C MET A 127 -9.85 7.95 -13.51
N TYR A 128 -10.88 8.78 -13.43
CA TYR A 128 -11.37 9.30 -12.15
C TYR A 128 -11.74 8.16 -11.20
N ARG A 129 -12.55 7.20 -11.67
CA ARG A 129 -12.93 6.03 -10.86
C ARG A 129 -11.73 5.19 -10.47
N PHE A 130 -10.80 4.92 -11.39
CA PHE A 130 -9.59 4.17 -11.10
C PHE A 130 -8.75 4.83 -9.99
N ASN A 131 -8.61 6.14 -10.03
CA ASN A 131 -7.86 6.90 -9.01
C ASN A 131 -8.56 6.93 -7.63
N HIS A 132 -9.80 6.44 -7.52
CA HIS A 132 -10.56 6.27 -6.27
C HIS A 132 -10.68 4.81 -5.83
N LEU A 133 -9.94 3.90 -6.43
CA LEU A 133 -9.97 2.46 -6.10
C LEU A 133 -9.84 2.14 -4.59
N PRO A 134 -9.02 2.86 -3.78
CA PRO A 134 -8.96 2.59 -2.35
C PRO A 134 -10.30 2.76 -1.61
N ASP A 135 -11.18 3.61 -2.13
CA ASP A 135 -12.46 3.96 -1.50
C ASP A 135 -13.65 3.16 -2.05
N MET A 136 -13.42 2.36 -3.09
CA MET A 136 -14.47 1.60 -3.77
C MET A 136 -14.87 0.34 -3.01
N SER A 137 -16.17 0.03 -3.05
CA SER A 137 -16.72 -1.27 -2.66
C SER A 137 -16.32 -2.37 -3.65
N LYS A 138 -16.63 -3.62 -3.33
CA LYS A 138 -16.40 -4.74 -4.25
C LYS A 138 -17.25 -4.60 -5.51
N GLU A 139 -18.48 -4.19 -5.35
CA GLU A 139 -19.48 -3.98 -6.41
C GLU A 139 -19.04 -2.83 -7.34
N ASP A 140 -18.55 -1.71 -6.79
CA ASP A 140 -18.02 -0.60 -7.58
C ASP A 140 -16.80 -1.00 -8.42
N ILE A 141 -15.94 -1.85 -7.87
CA ILE A 141 -14.78 -2.39 -8.60
C ILE A 141 -15.22 -3.33 -9.73
N GLU A 142 -16.27 -4.14 -9.53
CA GLU A 142 -16.85 -5.00 -10.57
C GLU A 142 -17.46 -4.16 -11.70
N LEU A 143 -18.19 -3.10 -11.37
CA LEU A 143 -18.72 -2.15 -12.36
C LEU A 143 -17.60 -1.42 -13.12
N LEU A 144 -16.53 -1.01 -12.45
CA LEU A 144 -15.38 -0.42 -13.13
C LEU A 144 -14.70 -1.42 -14.07
N ALA A 145 -14.62 -2.68 -13.66
CA ALA A 145 -14.05 -3.75 -14.49
C ALA A 145 -14.86 -3.98 -15.76
N GLN A 146 -16.20 -3.96 -15.67
CA GLN A 146 -17.10 -4.03 -16.82
C GLN A 146 -16.91 -2.83 -17.75
N ASP A 147 -16.86 -1.62 -17.20
CA ASP A 147 -16.66 -0.40 -18.01
C ASP A 147 -15.32 -0.42 -18.76
N ILE A 148 -14.23 -0.86 -18.11
CA ILE A 148 -12.91 -0.98 -18.76
C ILE A 148 -12.93 -2.06 -19.85
N SER A 149 -13.53 -3.22 -19.57
CA SER A 149 -13.69 -4.31 -20.55
C SER A 149 -14.48 -3.86 -21.78
N THR A 150 -15.61 -3.18 -21.58
CA THR A 150 -16.43 -2.61 -22.65
C THR A 150 -15.64 -1.58 -23.44
N PHE A 151 -14.93 -0.66 -22.77
CA PHE A 151 -14.09 0.33 -23.45
C PHE A 151 -13.02 -0.32 -24.33
N ILE A 152 -12.32 -1.35 -23.84
CA ILE A 152 -11.35 -2.09 -24.66
C ILE A 152 -12.03 -2.73 -25.88
N THR A 153 -13.18 -3.37 -25.70
CA THR A 153 -13.92 -4.02 -26.79
C THR A 153 -14.31 -2.99 -27.88
N MET A 154 -14.78 -1.82 -27.46
CA MET A 154 -15.14 -0.72 -28.39
C MET A 154 -13.91 -0.18 -29.14
N GLU A 155 -12.80 0.03 -28.44
CA GLU A 155 -11.54 0.48 -29.05
C GLU A 155 -10.95 -0.53 -30.06
N LEU A 156 -11.22 -1.82 -29.85
CA LEU A 156 -10.74 -2.87 -30.75
C LEU A 156 -11.65 -3.07 -31.98
N SER A 157 -12.94 -2.77 -31.85
CA SER A 157 -13.85 -2.89 -33.01
C SER A 157 -13.49 -1.95 -34.16
N SER A 158 -12.93 -0.77 -33.87
CA SER A 158 -12.49 0.19 -34.86
C SER A 158 -11.29 -0.27 -35.70
N ILE A 159 -10.48 -1.19 -35.19
CA ILE A 159 -9.26 -1.62 -35.88
C ILE A 159 -9.55 -2.41 -37.16
N ASN A 160 -10.62 -3.20 -37.19
CA ASN A 160 -11.01 -3.91 -38.41
C ASN A 160 -11.40 -2.94 -39.52
N ASP A 161 -12.02 -1.82 -39.18
CA ASP A 161 -12.40 -0.77 -40.14
C ASP A 161 -11.17 0.04 -40.60
N GLU A 162 -10.18 0.18 -39.75
CA GLU A 162 -8.90 0.87 -40.06
C GLU A 162 -7.97 0.02 -40.97
N MET A 163 -8.14 -1.31 -41.02
CA MET A 163 -7.21 -2.23 -41.71
C MET A 163 -7.93 -3.28 -42.60
N PRO A 164 -8.79 -2.88 -43.52
CA PRO A 164 -9.67 -3.81 -44.27
C PRO A 164 -8.90 -4.79 -45.18
N GLU A 165 -7.70 -4.47 -45.61
CA GLU A 165 -6.88 -5.30 -46.51
C GLU A 165 -5.74 -6.05 -45.79
N ALA A 166 -5.66 -5.98 -44.45
CA ALA A 166 -4.58 -6.61 -43.70
C ALA A 166 -4.85 -8.10 -43.48
N GLY A 167 -3.81 -8.94 -43.58
CA GLY A 167 -3.92 -10.35 -43.24
C GLY A 167 -4.20 -10.56 -41.75
N GLU A 168 -4.87 -11.67 -41.39
CA GLU A 168 -5.35 -11.99 -40.05
C GLU A 168 -4.29 -11.85 -38.95
N LEU A 169 -3.07 -12.32 -39.20
CA LEU A 169 -1.95 -12.19 -38.26
C LEU A 169 -1.62 -10.73 -37.91
N LYS A 170 -1.64 -9.86 -38.93
CA LYS A 170 -1.34 -8.45 -38.73
C LYS A 170 -2.45 -7.73 -37.98
N VAL A 171 -3.70 -8.09 -38.26
CA VAL A 171 -4.86 -7.61 -37.50
C VAL A 171 -4.78 -8.05 -36.05
N LEU A 172 -4.57 -9.33 -35.79
CA LEU A 172 -4.43 -9.86 -34.42
C LEU A 172 -3.29 -9.19 -33.65
N HIS A 173 -2.15 -8.96 -34.29
CA HIS A 173 -1.03 -8.23 -33.68
C HIS A 173 -1.44 -6.80 -33.31
N SER A 174 -2.14 -6.08 -34.17
CA SER A 174 -2.59 -4.71 -33.92
C SER A 174 -3.61 -4.65 -32.80
N LEU A 175 -4.58 -5.57 -32.78
CA LEU A 175 -5.55 -5.74 -31.65
C LEU A 175 -4.85 -5.97 -30.34
N TYR A 176 -3.90 -6.91 -30.29
CA TYR A 176 -3.15 -7.22 -29.08
C TYR A 176 -2.35 -6.00 -28.57
N VAL A 177 -1.62 -5.31 -29.44
CA VAL A 177 -0.81 -4.14 -29.08
C VAL A 177 -1.69 -3.01 -28.56
N ARG A 178 -2.86 -2.75 -29.18
CA ARG A 178 -3.82 -1.73 -28.71
C ARG A 178 -4.35 -2.09 -27.33
N ALA A 179 -4.85 -3.30 -27.12
CA ALA A 179 -5.35 -3.79 -25.84
C ALA A 179 -4.25 -3.76 -24.75
N ALA A 180 -3.03 -4.14 -25.10
CA ALA A 180 -1.89 -4.11 -24.18
C ALA A 180 -1.54 -2.68 -23.73
N ARG A 181 -1.56 -1.70 -24.66
CA ARG A 181 -1.34 -0.28 -24.33
C ARG A 181 -2.39 0.25 -23.36
N ILE A 182 -3.67 -0.04 -23.62
CA ILE A 182 -4.76 0.36 -22.73
C ILE A 182 -4.57 -0.31 -21.35
N THR A 183 -4.29 -1.61 -21.31
CA THR A 183 -4.05 -2.35 -20.08
C THR A 183 -2.91 -1.75 -19.26
N GLN A 184 -1.81 -1.39 -19.91
CA GLN A 184 -0.65 -0.74 -19.25
C GLN A 184 -0.98 0.68 -18.77
N ALA A 185 -1.83 1.42 -19.49
CA ALA A 185 -2.30 2.74 -19.05
C ALA A 185 -3.07 2.65 -17.72
N PHE A 186 -3.81 1.57 -17.50
CA PHE A 186 -4.41 1.25 -16.20
C PHE A 186 -3.44 0.55 -15.20
N ARG A 187 -2.14 0.71 -15.38
CA ARG A 187 -1.08 0.15 -14.53
C ARG A 187 -1.18 -1.36 -14.30
N GLN A 188 -1.77 -2.07 -15.26
CA GLN A 188 -1.82 -3.52 -15.26
C GLN A 188 -0.85 -4.09 -16.30
N SER A 189 -0.21 -5.22 -15.98
CA SER A 189 0.64 -5.93 -16.92
C SER A 189 -0.24 -6.63 -17.96
N ALA A 190 -0.03 -6.33 -19.24
CA ALA A 190 -0.66 -7.09 -20.31
C ALA A 190 -0.14 -8.54 -20.29
N PRO A 191 -1.03 -9.54 -20.45
CA PRO A 191 -0.63 -10.95 -20.44
C PRO A 191 0.39 -11.24 -21.54
N ASP A 192 1.46 -11.93 -21.19
CA ASP A 192 2.51 -12.43 -22.08
C ASP A 192 3.25 -11.35 -22.93
N PHE A 193 3.15 -10.06 -22.54
CA PHE A 193 3.63 -8.92 -23.33
C PHE A 193 5.12 -9.02 -23.72
N GLU A 194 6.00 -9.34 -22.76
CA GLU A 194 7.43 -9.43 -23.07
C GLU A 194 7.76 -10.57 -24.02
N LYS A 195 7.04 -11.70 -23.91
CA LYS A 195 7.25 -12.87 -24.75
C LYS A 195 6.80 -12.61 -26.17
N LEU A 196 5.57 -12.06 -26.33
CA LEU A 196 4.97 -11.76 -27.62
C LEU A 196 5.67 -10.63 -28.38
N MET A 197 6.25 -9.65 -27.66
CA MET A 197 6.92 -8.50 -28.28
C MET A 197 8.41 -8.73 -28.58
N ARG A 198 9.09 -9.63 -27.86
CA ARG A 198 10.56 -9.77 -27.97
C ARG A 198 11.05 -10.88 -28.88
N ARG A 199 10.24 -11.92 -29.16
CA ARG A 199 10.75 -13.11 -29.85
C ARG A 199 9.91 -13.49 -31.07
N TYR A 200 8.81 -14.11 -30.85
CA TYR A 200 7.91 -14.64 -31.86
C TYR A 200 6.48 -14.37 -31.44
N PHE A 201 5.71 -13.82 -32.36
CA PHE A 201 4.29 -13.57 -32.12
C PHE A 201 3.50 -14.86 -32.28
N ASP A 202 3.19 -15.52 -31.16
CA ASP A 202 2.41 -16.73 -31.08
C ASP A 202 0.92 -16.40 -31.13
N GLU A 203 0.24 -16.73 -32.24
CA GLU A 203 -1.16 -16.38 -32.47
C GLU A 203 -2.11 -16.94 -31.42
N PRO A 204 -2.09 -18.27 -31.08
CA PRO A 204 -2.96 -18.80 -30.03
C PRO A 204 -2.76 -18.13 -28.68
N GLN A 205 -1.51 -17.83 -28.34
CA GLN A 205 -1.18 -17.17 -27.08
C GLN A 205 -1.64 -15.70 -27.07
N ALA A 206 -1.49 -15.00 -28.21
CA ALA A 206 -1.95 -13.63 -28.36
C ALA A 206 -3.48 -13.53 -28.31
N ALA A 207 -4.20 -14.44 -28.97
CA ALA A 207 -5.66 -14.53 -28.91
C ALA A 207 -6.17 -14.80 -27.48
N ALA A 208 -5.54 -15.74 -26.76
CA ALA A 208 -5.87 -16.03 -25.37
C ALA A 208 -5.56 -14.84 -24.44
N ALA A 209 -4.48 -14.11 -24.67
CA ALA A 209 -4.13 -12.90 -23.95
C ALA A 209 -5.12 -11.76 -24.21
N LEU A 210 -5.54 -11.59 -25.47
CA LEU A 210 -6.54 -10.61 -25.87
C LEU A 210 -7.90 -10.90 -25.21
N SER A 211 -8.38 -12.15 -25.26
CA SER A 211 -9.61 -12.58 -24.59
C SER A 211 -9.61 -12.27 -23.09
N ARG A 212 -8.46 -12.43 -22.43
CA ARG A 212 -8.33 -12.04 -21.00
C ARG A 212 -8.49 -10.53 -20.83
N MET A 213 -7.85 -9.71 -21.67
CA MET A 213 -7.92 -8.24 -21.57
C MET A 213 -9.32 -7.69 -21.89
N MET A 214 -10.13 -8.45 -22.65
CA MET A 214 -11.54 -8.14 -22.91
C MET A 214 -12.50 -8.69 -21.84
N SER A 215 -12.02 -9.45 -20.85
CA SER A 215 -12.86 -10.05 -19.82
C SER A 215 -13.00 -9.15 -18.58
N ASP A 216 -14.25 -8.83 -18.23
CA ASP A 216 -14.62 -8.11 -17.00
C ASP A 216 -14.14 -8.85 -15.75
N GLN A 217 -14.27 -10.18 -15.69
CA GLN A 217 -13.82 -11.01 -14.58
C GLN A 217 -12.30 -10.97 -14.38
N TRP A 218 -11.55 -10.88 -15.47
CA TRP A 218 -10.10 -10.71 -15.42
C TRP A 218 -9.75 -9.34 -14.82
N TRP A 219 -10.42 -8.28 -15.27
CA TRP A 219 -10.26 -6.92 -14.74
C TRP A 219 -10.65 -6.83 -13.28
N ALA A 220 -11.82 -7.38 -12.89
CA ALA A 220 -12.26 -7.37 -11.50
C ALA A 220 -11.25 -8.00 -10.54
N ARG A 221 -10.62 -9.11 -10.94
CA ARG A 221 -9.54 -9.73 -10.14
C ARG A 221 -8.31 -8.86 -10.02
N ARG A 222 -7.91 -8.20 -11.12
CA ARG A 222 -6.75 -7.30 -11.14
C ARG A 222 -7.00 -6.03 -10.34
N LEU A 223 -8.12 -5.40 -10.52
CA LEU A 223 -8.49 -4.16 -9.81
C LEU A 223 -8.67 -4.40 -8.32
N ARG A 224 -9.27 -5.52 -7.91
CA ARG A 224 -9.38 -5.89 -6.48
C ARG A 224 -8.00 -6.05 -5.83
N ARG A 225 -7.07 -6.70 -6.51
CA ARG A 225 -5.68 -6.82 -6.03
C ARG A 225 -5.02 -5.44 -5.94
N HIS A 226 -5.11 -4.65 -6.99
CA HIS A 226 -4.54 -3.31 -7.05
C HIS A 226 -5.09 -2.40 -5.92
N ALA A 227 -6.40 -2.43 -5.70
CA ALA A 227 -7.05 -1.70 -4.61
C ALA A 227 -6.56 -2.17 -3.22
N ALA A 228 -6.42 -3.48 -3.02
CA ALA A 228 -5.94 -4.04 -1.76
C ALA A 228 -4.48 -3.66 -1.48
N GLU A 229 -3.61 -3.74 -2.50
CA GLU A 229 -2.20 -3.32 -2.41
C GLU A 229 -2.09 -1.83 -2.11
N TRP A 230 -2.88 -0.98 -2.76
CA TRP A 230 -2.91 0.45 -2.52
C TRP A 230 -3.40 0.79 -1.12
N ARG A 231 -4.50 0.20 -0.66
CA ARG A 231 -5.01 0.36 0.72
C ARG A 231 -3.95 0.01 1.76
N GLU A 232 -3.29 -1.13 1.60
CA GLU A 232 -2.24 -1.56 2.52
C GLU A 232 -1.04 -0.59 2.50
N HIS A 233 -0.67 -0.11 1.32
CA HIS A 233 0.42 0.86 1.20
C HIS A 233 0.08 2.20 1.85
N LEU A 234 -1.17 2.65 1.78
CA LEU A 234 -1.64 3.82 2.54
C LEU A 234 -1.57 3.56 4.06
N HIS A 235 -1.95 2.38 4.53
CA HIS A 235 -1.78 2.02 5.95
C HIS A 235 -0.31 2.04 6.40
N ILE A 236 0.60 1.60 5.55
CA ILE A 236 2.05 1.69 5.80
C ILE A 236 2.48 3.17 5.88
N ALA A 237 2.06 4.01 4.92
CA ALA A 237 2.35 5.44 4.93
C ALA A 237 1.84 6.15 6.19
N LEU A 238 0.66 5.77 6.68
CA LEU A 238 0.03 6.27 7.90
C LEU A 238 0.66 5.74 9.20
N ASN A 239 1.65 4.85 9.10
CA ASN A 239 2.30 4.19 10.24
C ASN A 239 1.36 3.25 11.03
N HIS A 240 0.38 2.66 10.34
CA HIS A 240 -0.51 1.66 10.94
C HIS A 240 0.13 0.26 10.98
N VAL A 241 1.16 0.03 10.14
CA VAL A 241 1.95 -1.21 10.13
C VAL A 241 3.27 -0.94 10.84
N CYS A 242 3.35 -1.29 12.10
CA CYS A 242 4.54 -1.13 12.94
C CYS A 242 4.39 -1.91 14.26
N LYS A 243 5.49 -2.05 14.98
CA LYS A 243 5.55 -2.77 16.28
C LYS A 243 4.49 -2.30 17.30
N LYS A 244 4.09 -1.02 17.27
CA LYS A 244 3.18 -0.41 18.25
C LYS A 244 1.70 -0.51 17.90
N VAL A 245 1.34 -0.75 16.64
CA VAL A 245 -0.05 -0.71 16.16
C VAL A 245 -0.50 -2.06 15.62
N SER A 246 0.16 -2.55 14.59
CA SER A 246 -0.08 -3.86 13.98
C SER A 246 1.20 -4.31 13.29
N THR A 247 1.77 -5.41 13.73
CA THR A 247 2.98 -5.98 13.13
C THR A 247 2.65 -6.72 11.84
N TYR A 248 3.55 -6.64 10.86
CA TYR A 248 3.56 -7.38 9.59
C TYR A 248 2.54 -6.89 8.55
N ALA A 249 1.32 -6.57 8.94
CA ALA A 249 0.28 -6.06 8.06
C ALA A 249 -0.73 -5.20 8.83
N SER A 250 -1.51 -4.39 8.12
CA SER A 250 -2.55 -3.58 8.75
C SER A 250 -3.67 -4.45 9.33
N LYS A 251 -4.34 -3.93 10.35
CA LYS A 251 -5.51 -4.62 10.94
C LYS A 251 -6.61 -4.87 9.91
N GLN A 252 -6.74 -3.98 8.90
CA GLN A 252 -7.71 -4.14 7.82
C GLN A 252 -7.32 -5.33 6.94
N MET A 253 -6.08 -5.39 6.44
CA MET A 253 -5.58 -6.49 5.62
C MET A 253 -5.73 -7.84 6.33
N ILE A 254 -5.45 -7.89 7.65
CA ILE A 254 -5.61 -9.12 8.43
C ILE A 254 -7.08 -9.54 8.52
N ARG A 255 -8.01 -8.60 8.67
CA ARG A 255 -9.47 -8.88 8.69
C ARG A 255 -9.93 -9.41 7.34
N ASP A 256 -9.55 -8.73 6.26
CA ASP A 256 -9.93 -9.10 4.90
C ASP A 256 -9.40 -10.50 4.53
N TRP A 257 -8.17 -10.80 4.93
CA TRP A 257 -7.58 -12.12 4.74
C TRP A 257 -8.33 -13.21 5.53
N LYS A 258 -8.66 -12.96 6.80
CA LYS A 258 -9.42 -13.91 7.63
C LYS A 258 -10.80 -14.17 7.03
N GLU A 259 -11.48 -13.14 6.58
CA GLU A 259 -12.79 -13.25 5.94
C GLU A 259 -12.71 -14.02 4.61
N GLN A 260 -11.70 -13.76 3.78
CA GLN A 260 -11.47 -14.53 2.57
C GLN A 260 -11.22 -16.02 2.88
N LYS A 261 -10.44 -16.32 3.90
CA LYS A 261 -10.21 -17.71 4.36
C LYS A 261 -11.49 -18.38 4.84
N ARG A 262 -12.36 -17.65 5.54
CA ARG A 262 -13.66 -18.15 5.98
C ARG A 262 -14.53 -18.53 4.78
N ARG A 263 -14.69 -17.60 3.82
CA ARG A 263 -15.49 -17.83 2.59
C ARG A 263 -14.93 -19.00 1.77
N THR A 264 -13.62 -19.06 1.59
CA THR A 264 -12.98 -20.19 0.88
C THR A 264 -13.29 -21.52 1.57
N ARG A 265 -13.22 -21.57 2.91
CA ARG A 265 -13.53 -22.79 3.66
C ARG A 265 -15.01 -23.17 3.53
N GLU A 266 -15.93 -22.23 3.58
CA GLU A 266 -17.36 -22.49 3.39
C GLU A 266 -17.64 -23.02 1.99
N PHE A 267 -17.04 -22.41 0.97
CA PHE A 267 -17.11 -22.92 -0.41
C PHE A 267 -16.60 -24.36 -0.52
N LEU A 268 -15.42 -24.65 0.02
CA LEU A 268 -14.85 -26.00 -0.02
C LEU A 268 -15.72 -27.04 0.68
N LYS A 269 -16.43 -26.64 1.73
CA LYS A 269 -17.39 -27.51 2.44
C LYS A 269 -18.67 -27.78 1.64
N SER A 270 -19.09 -26.86 0.79
CA SER A 270 -20.29 -26.99 -0.02
C SER A 270 -20.07 -27.73 -1.34
N MET A 271 -18.83 -28.12 -1.65
CA MET A 271 -18.43 -28.73 -2.92
C MET A 271 -17.98 -30.18 -2.71
N GLU A 272 -18.40 -31.03 -3.61
CA GLU A 272 -17.99 -32.43 -3.70
C GLU A 272 -17.35 -32.70 -5.07
N LEU A 273 -16.41 -33.61 -5.11
CA LEU A 273 -15.85 -34.18 -6.33
C LEU A 273 -16.53 -35.52 -6.55
N GLU A 274 -17.02 -35.76 -7.75
CA GLU A 274 -17.58 -37.06 -8.19
C GLU A 274 -16.65 -37.62 -9.25
N ASP A 275 -16.25 -38.90 -9.10
CA ASP A 275 -15.45 -39.61 -10.09
C ASP A 275 -16.36 -40.28 -11.16
N GLU A 276 -15.75 -40.93 -12.15
CA GLU A 276 -16.46 -41.60 -13.25
C GLU A 276 -17.34 -42.78 -12.76
N ASP A 277 -17.02 -43.33 -11.60
CA ASP A 277 -17.76 -44.44 -10.95
C ASP A 277 -18.86 -43.92 -10.00
N GLY A 278 -19.06 -42.62 -9.89
CA GLY A 278 -20.08 -42.00 -9.03
C GLY A 278 -19.69 -41.91 -7.56
N ASN A 279 -18.43 -42.16 -7.19
CA ASN A 279 -17.96 -41.95 -5.82
C ASN A 279 -17.79 -40.47 -5.54
N ARG A 280 -18.32 -40.04 -4.40
CA ARG A 280 -18.25 -38.62 -3.98
C ARG A 280 -17.26 -38.42 -2.85
N ILE A 281 -16.44 -37.42 -2.99
CA ILE A 281 -15.45 -36.99 -1.97
C ILE A 281 -15.62 -35.52 -1.72
N SER A 282 -15.75 -35.14 -0.44
CA SER A 282 -15.82 -33.73 -0.06
C SER A 282 -14.54 -32.99 -0.43
N LEU A 283 -14.69 -31.82 -1.08
CA LEU A 283 -13.55 -31.02 -1.51
C LEU A 283 -12.75 -30.48 -0.30
N ILE A 284 -13.39 -30.27 0.84
CA ILE A 284 -12.70 -29.86 2.08
C ILE A 284 -11.79 -30.96 2.62
N ASP A 285 -12.14 -32.24 2.47
CA ASP A 285 -11.30 -33.35 2.91
C ASP A 285 -10.06 -33.49 2.02
N LYS A 286 -10.22 -33.28 0.72
CA LYS A 286 -9.07 -33.18 -0.21
C LYS A 286 -8.14 -31.99 0.13
N TYR A 287 -8.71 -30.84 0.49
CA TYR A 287 -7.93 -29.69 0.96
C TYR A 287 -7.10 -30.06 2.21
N TRP A 288 -7.72 -30.70 3.21
CA TRP A 288 -7.02 -31.06 4.45
C TRP A 288 -5.95 -32.14 4.25
N GLY A 289 -6.12 -33.05 3.30
CA GLY A 289 -5.16 -34.09 2.92
C GLY A 289 -4.07 -33.65 1.94
N SER A 290 -4.09 -32.41 1.46
CA SER A 290 -3.16 -31.90 0.43
C SER A 290 -2.17 -30.88 0.96
N VAL A 291 -1.17 -30.53 0.14
CA VAL A 291 -0.21 -29.44 0.40
C VAL A 291 -0.86 -28.04 0.47
N ALA A 292 -2.12 -27.91 0.12
CA ALA A 292 -2.89 -26.69 0.35
C ALA A 292 -3.11 -26.45 1.86
N ASN A 293 -3.13 -27.53 2.66
CA ASN A 293 -3.12 -27.47 4.12
C ASN A 293 -1.78 -26.94 4.64
N PRO A 294 -1.76 -25.82 5.38
CA PRO A 294 -0.51 -25.25 5.89
C PRO A 294 0.28 -26.21 6.82
N ALA A 295 -0.41 -27.11 7.55
CA ALA A 295 0.24 -28.07 8.42
C ALA A 295 1.04 -29.10 7.61
N ILE A 296 0.43 -29.68 6.57
CA ILE A 296 1.12 -30.62 5.67
C ILE A 296 2.29 -29.95 4.97
N ARG A 297 2.07 -28.75 4.42
CA ARG A 297 3.15 -28.00 3.76
C ARG A 297 4.33 -27.70 4.69
N ARG A 298 4.05 -27.38 5.97
CA ARG A 298 5.11 -27.21 6.98
C ARG A 298 5.87 -28.51 7.21
N THR A 299 5.16 -29.63 7.36
CA THR A 299 5.78 -30.94 7.56
C THR A 299 6.66 -31.33 6.38
N GLU A 300 6.17 -31.18 5.15
CA GLU A 300 6.97 -31.43 3.94
C GLU A 300 8.21 -30.55 3.85
N MET A 301 8.09 -29.27 4.23
CA MET A 301 9.24 -28.37 4.29
C MET A 301 10.27 -28.86 5.32
N MET A 302 9.84 -29.30 6.50
CA MET A 302 10.73 -29.82 7.54
C MET A 302 11.42 -31.13 7.10
N VAL A 303 10.70 -32.03 6.43
CA VAL A 303 11.27 -33.24 5.86
C VAL A 303 12.33 -32.91 4.80
N ARG A 304 12.06 -31.90 3.96
CA ARG A 304 13.04 -31.44 2.94
C ARG A 304 14.29 -30.85 3.58
N ILE A 305 14.14 -30.04 4.64
CA ILE A 305 15.27 -29.49 5.40
C ILE A 305 16.11 -30.63 5.97
N ARG A 306 15.46 -31.63 6.57
CA ARG A 306 16.16 -32.81 7.11
C ARG A 306 16.90 -33.58 6.03
N GLY A 307 16.29 -33.71 4.84
CA GLY A 307 16.96 -34.34 3.68
C GLY A 307 18.21 -33.59 3.26
N PHE A 308 18.19 -32.25 3.24
CA PHE A 308 19.37 -31.44 2.96
C PHE A 308 20.46 -31.60 4.02
N GLU A 309 20.07 -31.66 5.30
CA GLU A 309 21.00 -31.91 6.41
C GLU A 309 21.68 -33.28 6.28
N ASN A 310 20.93 -34.34 5.94
CA ASN A 310 21.49 -35.68 5.71
C ASN A 310 22.51 -35.66 4.56
N VAL A 311 22.16 -35.10 3.40
CA VAL A 311 23.10 -34.96 2.26
C VAL A 311 24.33 -34.12 2.66
N CYS A 312 24.16 -33.06 3.43
CA CYS A 312 25.23 -32.24 3.95
C CYS A 312 26.22 -33.07 4.79
N ASN A 313 25.72 -33.90 5.70
CA ASN A 313 26.53 -34.79 6.53
C ASN A 313 27.27 -35.84 5.71
N GLU A 314 26.60 -36.46 4.73
CA GLU A 314 27.20 -37.44 3.82
C GLU A 314 28.33 -36.86 2.97
N LEU A 315 28.20 -35.62 2.53
CA LEU A 315 29.19 -34.92 1.71
C LEU A 315 30.30 -34.23 2.53
N GLY A 316 30.20 -34.21 3.86
CA GLY A 316 31.09 -33.44 4.73
C GLY A 316 30.97 -31.93 4.56
N TYR A 317 29.80 -31.45 4.15
CA TYR A 317 29.50 -30.04 4.00
C TYR A 317 29.12 -29.41 5.35
N VAL A 318 29.17 -28.10 5.41
CA VAL A 318 28.74 -27.31 6.58
C VAL A 318 27.52 -26.47 6.23
N GLY A 319 26.65 -26.25 7.21
CA GLY A 319 25.47 -25.41 7.09
C GLY A 319 25.71 -24.03 7.70
N GLU A 320 25.40 -22.99 6.94
CA GLU A 320 25.50 -21.59 7.38
C GLU A 320 24.14 -20.91 7.33
N PHE A 321 23.80 -20.17 8.38
CA PHE A 321 22.55 -19.40 8.46
C PHE A 321 22.79 -17.94 8.18
N TYR A 322 22.07 -17.37 7.22
CA TYR A 322 22.20 -15.99 6.80
C TYR A 322 20.86 -15.26 6.89
N THR A 323 20.89 -14.00 7.32
CA THR A 323 19.76 -13.09 7.26
C THR A 323 20.08 -11.92 6.32
N ILE A 324 19.22 -11.74 5.30
CA ILE A 324 19.35 -10.66 4.33
C ILE A 324 18.24 -9.65 4.54
N THR A 325 18.60 -8.39 4.79
CA THR A 325 17.68 -7.27 4.93
C THR A 325 17.87 -6.25 3.82
N ALA A 326 16.79 -5.52 3.51
CA ALA A 326 16.86 -4.41 2.57
C ALA A 326 17.44 -3.15 3.24
N PRO A 327 18.03 -2.22 2.47
CA PRO A 327 18.47 -0.93 2.98
C PRO A 327 17.36 -0.11 3.63
N SER A 328 17.74 0.80 4.55
CA SER A 328 16.81 1.60 5.34
C SER A 328 15.75 2.36 4.54
N LYS A 329 16.03 2.74 3.29
CA LYS A 329 15.08 3.43 2.42
C LYS A 329 13.81 2.62 2.08
N TYR A 330 13.88 1.29 2.21
CA TYR A 330 12.73 0.39 2.00
C TYR A 330 11.83 0.26 3.23
N HIS A 331 12.31 0.65 4.40
CA HIS A 331 11.59 0.52 5.66
C HIS A 331 10.77 1.76 5.97
N ALA A 332 9.45 1.59 6.07
CA ALA A 332 8.53 2.69 6.39
C ALA A 332 8.67 3.16 7.85
N THR A 333 9.09 2.26 8.75
CA THR A 333 9.27 2.56 10.17
C THR A 333 10.63 2.09 10.69
N THR A 334 11.10 2.74 11.75
CA THR A 334 12.27 2.31 12.50
C THR A 334 11.95 1.12 13.40
N ILE A 335 12.95 0.45 13.95
CA ILE A 335 12.80 -0.66 14.91
C ILE A 335 11.96 -0.28 16.15
N HIS A 336 11.91 1.01 16.50
CA HIS A 336 11.11 1.54 17.60
C HIS A 336 9.68 1.90 17.20
N GLY A 337 9.27 1.65 15.95
CA GLY A 337 7.93 1.95 15.42
C GLY A 337 7.69 3.44 15.14
N HIS A 338 8.73 4.25 15.00
CA HIS A 338 8.66 5.62 14.54
C HIS A 338 8.76 5.70 13.01
N ARG A 339 8.19 6.75 12.39
CA ARG A 339 8.31 6.97 10.95
C ARG A 339 9.77 7.12 10.54
N ASN A 340 10.19 6.35 9.55
CA ASN A 340 11.51 6.47 8.98
C ASN A 340 11.54 7.61 7.95
N ARG A 341 12.43 8.58 8.14
CA ARG A 341 12.59 9.74 7.23
C ARG A 341 13.25 9.36 5.90
N LYS A 342 13.99 8.24 5.88
CA LYS A 342 14.69 7.77 4.67
C LYS A 342 13.80 6.93 3.75
N TRP A 343 12.58 6.61 4.17
CA TRP A 343 11.67 5.81 3.35
C TRP A 343 11.29 6.55 2.08
N ASP A 344 11.48 5.89 0.94
CA ASP A 344 11.26 6.44 -0.40
C ASP A 344 9.87 6.09 -0.99
N GLY A 345 8.96 5.59 -0.18
CA GLY A 345 7.64 5.14 -0.63
C GLY A 345 7.66 3.71 -1.22
N SER A 346 8.71 2.93 -1.01
CA SER A 346 8.76 1.53 -1.46
C SER A 346 7.69 0.69 -0.75
N SER A 347 7.04 -0.19 -1.52
CA SER A 347 6.14 -1.21 -1.03
C SER A 347 6.90 -2.49 -0.61
N PRO A 348 6.26 -3.40 0.11
CA PRO A 348 6.83 -4.74 0.36
C PRO A 348 7.19 -5.50 -0.93
N ALA A 349 6.41 -5.31 -2.01
CA ALA A 349 6.69 -5.92 -3.31
C ALA A 349 7.97 -5.35 -3.95
N ASP A 350 8.20 -4.03 -3.85
CA ASP A 350 9.44 -3.40 -4.35
C ASP A 350 10.65 -3.95 -3.60
N THR A 351 10.54 -4.09 -2.28
CA THR A 351 11.60 -4.68 -1.45
C THR A 351 11.88 -6.13 -1.83
N GLN A 352 10.85 -6.93 -2.04
CA GLN A 352 11.01 -8.31 -2.49
C GLN A 352 11.70 -8.39 -3.86
N ASN A 353 11.38 -7.50 -4.79
CA ASN A 353 12.03 -7.42 -6.09
C ASN A 353 13.51 -6.99 -5.97
N TYR A 354 13.81 -6.04 -5.09
CA TYR A 354 15.18 -5.67 -4.76
C TYR A 354 15.98 -6.88 -4.25
N LEU A 355 15.48 -7.61 -3.26
CA LEU A 355 16.14 -8.80 -2.70
C LEU A 355 16.33 -9.89 -3.75
N ARG A 356 15.35 -10.11 -4.63
CA ARG A 356 15.46 -11.06 -5.77
C ARG A 356 16.57 -10.65 -6.73
N THR A 357 16.67 -9.37 -7.05
CA THR A 357 17.71 -8.84 -7.95
C THR A 357 19.10 -9.01 -7.35
N VAL A 358 19.27 -8.65 -6.07
CA VAL A 358 20.53 -8.85 -5.33
C VAL A 358 20.93 -10.32 -5.32
N TRP A 359 20.00 -11.20 -4.97
CA TRP A 359 20.22 -12.65 -4.98
C TRP A 359 20.59 -13.19 -6.36
N GLY A 360 19.99 -12.68 -7.43
CA GLY A 360 20.36 -13.03 -8.80
C GLY A 360 21.82 -12.71 -9.10
N ARG A 361 22.29 -11.55 -8.66
CA ARG A 361 23.70 -11.14 -8.79
C ARG A 361 24.66 -11.99 -7.95
N ILE A 362 24.29 -12.33 -6.71
CA ILE A 362 25.04 -13.23 -5.84
C ILE A 362 25.18 -14.60 -6.49
N ARG A 363 24.11 -15.21 -6.94
CA ARG A 363 24.14 -16.51 -7.63
C ARG A 363 25.06 -16.50 -8.86
N ALA A 364 25.00 -15.43 -9.66
CA ALA A 364 25.86 -15.29 -10.82
C ALA A 364 27.34 -15.17 -10.42
N LYS A 365 27.65 -14.51 -9.30
CA LYS A 365 29.03 -14.43 -8.78
C LYS A 365 29.51 -15.76 -8.21
N LEU A 366 28.67 -16.47 -7.44
CA LEU A 366 28.96 -17.82 -6.94
C LEU A 366 29.27 -18.79 -8.10
N HIS A 367 28.43 -18.78 -9.14
CA HIS A 367 28.62 -19.61 -10.33
C HIS A 367 29.92 -19.30 -11.07
N ARG A 368 30.28 -18.01 -11.24
CA ARG A 368 31.56 -17.62 -11.87
C ARG A 368 32.80 -18.05 -11.09
N ASN A 369 32.65 -18.23 -9.78
CA ASN A 369 33.73 -18.69 -8.91
C ASN A 369 33.68 -20.21 -8.65
N ASP A 370 32.85 -20.94 -9.38
CA ASP A 370 32.58 -22.39 -9.22
C ASP A 370 32.19 -22.79 -7.78
N LEU A 371 31.58 -21.88 -7.04
CA LEU A 371 31.07 -22.13 -5.70
C LEU A 371 29.64 -22.70 -5.77
N ARG A 372 29.45 -23.91 -5.31
CA ARG A 372 28.18 -24.61 -5.34
C ARG A 372 27.56 -24.64 -3.96
N VAL A 373 26.48 -23.90 -3.82
CA VAL A 373 25.68 -23.87 -2.59
C VAL A 373 24.27 -24.42 -2.85
N PHE A 374 23.72 -25.13 -1.89
CA PHE A 374 22.33 -25.55 -1.88
C PHE A 374 21.68 -25.24 -0.53
N GLY A 375 20.36 -25.25 -0.44
CA GLY A 375 19.71 -24.97 0.82
C GLY A 375 18.30 -24.40 0.65
N ILE A 376 17.84 -23.72 1.68
CA ILE A 376 16.49 -23.16 1.76
C ILE A 376 16.55 -21.65 2.04
N ARG A 377 15.60 -20.95 1.44
CA ARG A 377 15.37 -19.54 1.66
C ARG A 377 13.91 -19.28 2.04
N VAL A 378 13.69 -18.61 3.16
CA VAL A 378 12.38 -18.18 3.66
C VAL A 378 12.33 -16.66 3.65
N ALA A 379 11.23 -16.09 3.12
CA ALA A 379 10.95 -14.67 3.21
C ALA A 379 10.00 -14.43 4.40
N GLU A 380 10.39 -13.54 5.29
CA GLU A 380 9.59 -13.13 6.44
C GLU A 380 9.38 -11.61 6.44
N PRO A 381 8.25 -11.11 6.93
CA PRO A 381 8.06 -9.68 7.09
C PRO A 381 8.73 -9.16 8.35
N HIS A 382 9.35 -7.99 8.29
CA HIS A 382 9.64 -7.18 9.48
C HIS A 382 8.34 -6.63 10.08
N HIS A 383 8.45 -6.06 11.28
CA HIS A 383 7.31 -5.43 11.97
C HIS A 383 6.61 -4.31 11.19
N ASP A 384 7.23 -3.76 10.15
CA ASP A 384 6.68 -2.76 9.24
C ASP A 384 6.17 -3.34 7.90
N GLY A 385 6.13 -4.67 7.79
CA GLY A 385 5.71 -5.38 6.59
C GLY A 385 6.80 -5.55 5.54
N THR A 386 7.96 -4.95 5.72
CA THR A 386 9.08 -5.04 4.77
C THR A 386 9.68 -6.45 4.79
N PRO A 387 9.80 -7.16 3.67
CA PRO A 387 10.37 -8.50 3.67
C PRO A 387 11.88 -8.50 3.94
N HIS A 388 12.33 -9.51 4.68
CA HIS A 388 13.70 -9.94 4.78
C HIS A 388 13.78 -11.44 4.54
N TRP A 389 14.98 -11.95 4.27
CA TRP A 389 15.17 -13.36 3.96
C TRP A 389 16.06 -14.02 4.98
N HIS A 390 15.64 -15.19 5.46
CA HIS A 390 16.45 -16.15 6.15
C HIS A 390 16.86 -17.24 5.17
N MET A 391 18.13 -17.59 5.17
CA MET A 391 18.69 -18.61 4.30
C MET A 391 19.55 -19.56 5.10
N LEU A 392 19.29 -20.84 4.96
CA LEU A 392 20.17 -21.92 5.39
C LEU A 392 20.87 -22.46 4.15
N LEU A 393 22.15 -22.27 4.02
CA LEU A 393 22.96 -22.65 2.86
C LEU A 393 24.01 -23.66 3.29
N PHE A 394 24.13 -24.74 2.52
CA PHE A 394 25.13 -25.78 2.70
C PHE A 394 26.20 -25.66 1.62
N MET A 395 27.47 -25.82 2.02
CA MET A 395 28.63 -25.66 1.15
C MET A 395 29.83 -26.44 1.71
N ARG A 396 30.92 -26.52 0.95
CA ARG A 396 32.17 -27.10 1.44
C ARG A 396 32.78 -26.24 2.54
N PRO A 397 33.42 -26.82 3.58
CA PRO A 397 34.03 -26.07 4.66
C PRO A 397 35.03 -24.99 4.19
N GLU A 398 35.85 -25.35 3.19
CA GLU A 398 36.89 -24.48 2.60
C GLU A 398 36.29 -23.31 1.79
N GLU A 399 35.04 -23.38 1.35
CA GLU A 399 34.39 -22.36 0.55
C GLU A 399 33.64 -21.31 1.40
N VAL A 400 33.46 -21.55 2.71
CA VAL A 400 32.64 -20.73 3.61
C VAL A 400 33.06 -19.26 3.60
N GLU A 401 34.36 -18.98 3.77
CA GLU A 401 34.83 -17.60 3.84
C GLU A 401 34.68 -16.87 2.50
N GLN A 402 34.82 -17.56 1.38
CA GLN A 402 34.64 -16.98 0.06
C GLN A 402 33.17 -16.68 -0.20
N VAL A 403 32.26 -17.59 0.19
CA VAL A 403 30.79 -17.39 0.10
C VAL A 403 30.36 -16.23 1.01
N ARG A 404 30.84 -16.17 2.25
CA ARG A 404 30.61 -15.04 3.18
C ARG A 404 31.08 -13.72 2.59
N GLY A 405 32.26 -13.68 1.98
CA GLY A 405 32.80 -12.50 1.29
C GLY A 405 31.86 -12.02 0.19
N ILE A 406 31.43 -12.91 -0.70
CA ILE A 406 30.48 -12.58 -1.78
C ILE A 406 29.16 -12.06 -1.21
N LEU A 407 28.60 -12.71 -0.21
CA LEU A 407 27.36 -12.25 0.41
C LEU A 407 27.52 -10.85 1.01
N ARG A 408 28.65 -10.58 1.68
CA ARG A 408 28.97 -9.26 2.27
C ARG A 408 29.04 -8.16 1.21
N ASP A 409 29.73 -8.42 0.11
CA ASP A 409 29.97 -7.44 -0.96
C ASP A 409 28.68 -6.96 -1.62
N TYR A 410 27.68 -7.84 -1.75
CA TYR A 410 26.42 -7.51 -2.42
C TYR A 410 25.33 -6.98 -1.48
N MET A 411 25.44 -7.22 -0.17
CA MET A 411 24.35 -6.92 0.77
C MET A 411 24.63 -5.74 1.71
N GLY A 412 25.87 -5.20 1.72
CA GLY A 412 26.23 -4.19 2.71
C GLY A 412 26.24 -4.77 4.15
N PHE A 413 26.75 -4.00 5.08
CA PHE A 413 27.11 -4.39 6.45
C PHE A 413 25.95 -4.90 7.34
N TRP A 414 25.39 -6.09 7.14
CA TRP A 414 24.62 -6.73 8.22
C TRP A 414 24.72 -8.25 8.13
N PHE A 415 25.57 -8.80 8.98
CA PHE A 415 25.60 -10.20 9.33
C PHE A 415 25.05 -10.35 10.75
N GLY A 416 23.89 -11.03 10.90
CA GLY A 416 23.60 -11.75 12.12
C GLY A 416 24.08 -13.18 11.90
N ILE A 417 25.18 -13.57 12.52
CA ILE A 417 25.49 -14.96 12.77
C ILE A 417 24.63 -15.32 13.97
N GLY A 418 23.62 -16.16 13.78
CA GLY A 418 22.85 -16.76 14.86
C GLY A 418 23.46 -18.08 15.26
#